data_7d3bcb55a1006b632d5801c89ecfa2fe
#
_entry.id   7d3bcb55a1006b632d5801c89ecfa2fe
#
_cell.length_a   1.000
_cell.length_b   1.000
_cell.length_c   1.000
_cell.angle_alpha   90.00
_cell.angle_beta   90.00
_cell.angle_gamma   90.00
#
_symmetry.space_group_name_H-M   'P 1'
#
loop_
_entity.id
_entity.type
_entity.pdbx_description
1 polymer ?
#
loop_
_entity_poly.entity_id
_entity_poly.type
_entity_poly.pdbx_seq_one_letter_code
_entity_poly.pdbx_strand_id
1 'polypeptide(L)'
;MLQFVIAPTLAHRLNNLAQTVLLLGGMAAIAWLVVGMIAGPETTLVIVAVMTGGLLFAPTLSRELLLRGYRARQLGARDWPEGFALLETLSARAGLPRCPELWYVPSQLPNAFAMGNPEDSVVCVSDGLFRLLSPREMAGVLAHEIAHIAHRDLWLMGLADTMSRAVSLASWLGQILLFANLPLIVAGAVTLPWIA
;
A
#
# COMPACT_ATOMS: atom_id res chain seq x y z
N MET A 1 18.20 -19.41 22.18
CA MET A 1 19.04 -18.20 22.15
C MET A 1 19.35 -17.90 20.69
N LEU A 2 18.47 -17.18 19.99
CA LEU A 2 18.62 -16.79 18.59
C LEU A 2 18.36 -15.27 18.53
N GLN A 3 19.46 -14.50 18.62
CA GLN A 3 19.45 -13.09 18.29
C GLN A 3 19.37 -12.95 16.77
N PHE A 4 18.17 -12.76 16.24
CA PHE A 4 17.97 -12.22 14.90
C PHE A 4 17.60 -10.75 15.01
N VAL A 5 18.54 -9.92 15.42
CA VAL A 5 18.51 -8.49 15.14
C VAL A 5 19.35 -8.29 13.89
N ILE A 6 18.75 -8.52 12.72
CA ILE A 6 19.37 -8.10 11.47
C ILE A 6 18.93 -6.64 11.26
N ALA A 7 19.74 -5.71 11.79
CA ALA A 7 19.63 -4.33 11.32
C ALA A 7 19.75 -4.34 9.79
N PRO A 8 18.85 -3.69 9.03
CA PRO A 8 18.94 -3.67 7.57
C PRO A 8 20.28 -3.08 7.19
N THR A 9 21.12 -3.88 6.53
CA THR A 9 22.43 -3.46 6.07
C THR A 9 22.25 -2.31 5.07
N LEU A 10 23.20 -1.41 4.97
CA LEU A 10 23.17 -0.31 4.00
C LEU A 10 22.85 -0.82 2.57
N ALA A 11 23.35 -2.03 2.24
CA ALA A 11 23.08 -2.71 0.99
C ALA A 11 21.57 -3.00 0.76
N HIS A 12 20.83 -3.43 1.80
CA HIS A 12 19.38 -3.64 1.68
C HIS A 12 18.62 -2.34 1.45
N ARG A 13 19.01 -1.25 2.11
CA ARG A 13 18.39 0.07 1.90
C ARG A 13 18.66 0.60 0.50
N LEU A 14 19.90 0.46 0.00
CA LEU A 14 20.27 0.86 -1.36
C LEU A 14 19.52 0.03 -2.41
N ASN A 15 19.39 -1.28 -2.19
CA ASN A 15 18.66 -2.16 -3.09
C ASN A 15 17.16 -1.81 -3.14
N ASN A 16 16.54 -1.57 -2.00
CA ASN A 16 15.14 -1.15 -1.93
C ASN A 16 14.94 0.21 -2.60
N LEU A 17 15.84 1.17 -2.40
CA LEU A 17 15.81 2.46 -3.08
C LEU A 17 15.95 2.31 -4.59
N ALA A 18 16.91 1.50 -5.05
CA ALA A 18 17.12 1.22 -6.47
C ALA A 18 15.89 0.57 -7.11
N GLN A 19 15.27 -0.40 -6.45
CA GLN A 19 14.01 -1.03 -6.89
C GLN A 19 12.86 -0.03 -6.96
N THR A 20 12.73 0.86 -5.96
CA THR A 20 11.70 1.90 -5.95
C THR A 20 11.89 2.87 -7.12
N VAL A 21 13.12 3.33 -7.36
CA VAL A 21 13.44 4.23 -8.46
C VAL A 21 13.19 3.55 -9.82
N LEU A 22 13.60 2.29 -9.97
CA LEU A 22 13.35 1.51 -11.19
C LEU A 22 11.86 1.36 -11.48
N LEU A 23 11.08 1.04 -10.45
CA LEU A 23 9.63 0.81 -10.55
C LEU A 23 8.90 2.12 -10.88
N LEU A 24 9.19 3.21 -10.17
CA LEU A 24 8.62 4.53 -10.46
C LEU A 24 9.03 5.05 -11.83
N GLY A 25 10.31 4.91 -12.20
CA GLY A 25 10.82 5.30 -13.51
C GLY A 25 10.19 4.49 -14.64
N GLY A 26 10.05 3.18 -14.47
CA GLY A 26 9.36 2.31 -15.43
C GLY A 26 7.89 2.68 -15.62
N MET A 27 7.18 2.95 -14.54
CA MET A 27 5.78 3.39 -14.62
C MET A 27 5.64 4.77 -15.27
N ALA A 28 6.52 5.72 -14.93
CA ALA A 28 6.53 7.03 -15.57
C ALA A 28 6.81 6.92 -17.09
N ALA A 29 7.73 6.04 -17.49
CA ALA A 29 8.02 5.77 -18.89
C ALA A 29 6.82 5.17 -19.64
N ILE A 30 6.15 4.18 -19.04
CA ILE A 30 4.94 3.59 -19.63
C ILE A 30 3.82 4.63 -19.73
N ALA A 31 3.59 5.41 -18.66
CA ALA A 31 2.60 6.48 -18.67
C ALA A 31 2.93 7.53 -19.75
N TRP A 32 4.21 7.91 -19.90
CA TRP A 32 4.66 8.82 -20.94
C TRP A 32 4.35 8.29 -22.34
N LEU A 33 4.65 7.03 -22.61
CA LEU A 33 4.38 6.41 -23.91
C LEU A 33 2.88 6.37 -24.21
N VAL A 34 2.08 5.88 -23.26
CA VAL A 34 0.63 5.70 -23.46
C VAL A 34 -0.10 7.04 -23.57
N VAL A 35 0.18 7.98 -22.66
CA VAL A 35 -0.46 9.30 -22.69
C VAL A 35 0.06 10.12 -23.87
N GLY A 36 1.35 10.02 -24.21
CA GLY A 36 1.96 10.72 -25.33
C GLY A 36 1.36 10.38 -26.68
N MET A 37 0.92 9.14 -26.85
CA MET A 37 0.19 8.71 -28.05
C MET A 37 -1.18 9.37 -28.21
N ILE A 38 -1.78 9.87 -27.12
CA ILE A 38 -3.17 10.37 -27.10
C ILE A 38 -3.21 11.89 -26.97
N ALA A 39 -2.41 12.46 -26.09
CA ALA A 39 -2.58 13.82 -25.57
C ALA A 39 -1.53 14.85 -26.03
N GLY A 40 -0.52 14.40 -26.77
CA GLY A 40 0.62 15.26 -27.16
C GLY A 40 1.63 15.50 -26.03
N PRO A 41 2.82 16.03 -26.34
CA PRO A 41 3.96 16.03 -25.41
C PRO A 41 3.78 16.93 -24.20
N GLU A 42 3.16 18.11 -24.35
CA GLU A 42 2.99 19.07 -23.25
C GLU A 42 1.99 18.55 -22.21
N THR A 43 0.84 18.05 -22.67
CA THR A 43 -0.20 17.49 -21.80
C THR A 43 0.31 16.22 -21.10
N THR A 44 1.10 15.42 -21.81
CA THR A 44 1.74 14.23 -21.25
C THR A 44 2.68 14.57 -20.11
N LEU A 45 3.51 15.61 -20.28
CA LEU A 45 4.42 16.06 -19.22
C LEU A 45 3.67 16.44 -17.95
N VAL A 46 2.59 17.21 -18.09
CA VAL A 46 1.78 17.63 -16.94
C VAL A 46 1.12 16.42 -16.26
N ILE A 47 0.50 15.54 -17.02
CA ILE A 47 -0.18 14.36 -16.47
C ILE A 47 0.81 13.44 -15.74
N VAL A 48 1.94 13.13 -16.36
CA VAL A 48 2.95 12.24 -15.76
C VAL A 48 3.57 12.90 -14.53
N ALA A 49 3.85 14.20 -14.56
CA ALA A 49 4.39 14.93 -13.40
C ALA A 49 3.39 14.92 -12.22
N VAL A 50 2.11 15.19 -12.47
CA VAL A 50 1.05 15.17 -11.44
C VAL A 50 0.85 13.76 -10.89
N MET A 51 0.81 12.74 -11.74
CA MET A 51 0.68 11.35 -11.30
C MET A 51 1.88 10.90 -10.46
N THR A 52 3.10 11.16 -10.93
CA THR A 52 4.32 10.78 -10.22
C THR A 52 4.43 11.52 -8.89
N GLY A 53 4.16 12.83 -8.90
CA GLY A 53 4.11 13.64 -7.68
C GLY A 53 3.05 13.12 -6.70
N GLY A 54 1.84 12.85 -7.17
CA GLY A 54 0.77 12.28 -6.35
C GLY A 54 1.15 10.94 -5.71
N LEU A 55 1.82 10.06 -6.46
CA LEU A 55 2.31 8.77 -5.94
C LEU A 55 3.40 8.94 -4.86
N LEU A 56 4.30 9.90 -5.03
CA LEU A 56 5.35 10.18 -4.03
C LEU A 56 4.77 10.69 -2.71
N PHE A 57 3.67 11.45 -2.77
CA PHE A 57 3.00 12.01 -1.59
C PHE A 57 1.91 11.09 -1.02
N ALA A 58 1.42 10.11 -1.78
CA ALA A 58 0.34 9.22 -1.35
C ALA A 58 0.64 8.45 -0.03
N PRO A 59 1.86 7.93 0.21
CA PRO A 59 2.17 7.26 1.47
C PRO A 59 2.23 8.19 2.68
N THR A 60 2.23 9.52 2.47
CA THR A 60 2.21 10.51 3.54
C THR A 60 0.78 10.92 3.96
N LEU A 61 -0.24 10.28 3.38
CA LEU A 61 -1.61 10.48 3.84
C LEU A 61 -1.69 10.25 5.34
N SER A 62 -2.36 11.16 6.03
CA SER A 62 -2.41 11.10 7.48
C SER A 62 -3.02 9.78 7.93
N ARG A 63 -2.39 9.15 8.94
CA ARG A 63 -2.86 7.92 9.58
C ARG A 63 -4.34 8.00 9.91
N GLU A 64 -4.78 9.14 10.43
CA GLU A 64 -6.16 9.40 10.82
C GLU A 64 -7.13 9.32 9.65
N LEU A 65 -6.74 9.82 8.48
CA LEU A 65 -7.58 9.76 7.27
C LEU A 65 -7.77 8.32 6.82
N LEU A 66 -6.71 7.52 6.83
CA LEU A 66 -6.78 6.11 6.47
C LEU A 66 -7.61 5.31 7.47
N LEU A 67 -7.39 5.49 8.76
CA LEU A 67 -8.17 4.84 9.82
C LEU A 67 -9.67 5.18 9.74
N ARG A 68 -10.01 6.45 9.47
CA ARG A 68 -11.39 6.87 9.21
C ARG A 68 -11.97 6.23 7.94
N GLY A 69 -11.19 6.15 6.87
CA GLY A 69 -11.61 5.51 5.63
C GLY A 69 -11.94 4.03 5.81
N TYR A 70 -11.17 3.33 6.61
CA TYR A 70 -11.43 1.94 7.01
C TYR A 70 -12.47 1.79 8.11
N ARG A 71 -13.01 2.88 8.66
CA ARG A 71 -13.89 2.89 9.85
C ARG A 71 -13.25 2.12 11.00
N ALA A 72 -11.94 2.22 11.12
CA ALA A 72 -11.19 1.53 12.15
C ALA A 72 -11.50 2.12 13.53
N ARG A 73 -11.52 1.28 14.55
CA ARG A 73 -11.62 1.69 15.96
C ARG A 73 -10.42 1.17 16.73
N GLN A 74 -9.89 1.99 17.61
CA GLN A 74 -8.82 1.57 18.48
C GLN A 74 -9.32 0.51 19.46
N LEU A 75 -8.56 -0.57 19.60
CA LEU A 75 -8.80 -1.59 20.61
C LEU A 75 -8.08 -1.20 21.91
N GLY A 76 -8.77 -1.34 23.01
CA GLY A 76 -8.16 -1.25 24.33
C GLY A 76 -7.66 -2.61 24.82
N ALA A 77 -6.79 -2.61 25.84
CA ALA A 77 -6.29 -3.85 26.43
C ALA A 77 -7.41 -4.74 27.01
N ARG A 78 -8.59 -4.18 27.30
CA ARG A 78 -9.77 -4.94 27.74
C ARG A 78 -10.55 -5.61 26.62
N ASP A 79 -10.42 -5.10 25.39
CA ASP A 79 -11.14 -5.65 24.22
C ASP A 79 -10.50 -6.95 23.73
N TRP A 80 -9.17 -7.03 23.81
CA TRP A 80 -8.41 -8.22 23.40
C TRP A 80 -7.10 -8.37 24.21
N PRO A 81 -7.20 -8.83 25.47
CA PRO A 81 -6.04 -8.93 26.39
C PRO A 81 -4.88 -9.77 25.83
N GLU A 82 -5.21 -10.93 25.23
CA GLU A 82 -4.19 -11.84 24.69
C GLU A 82 -3.46 -11.20 23.50
N GLY A 83 -4.16 -10.48 22.64
CA GLY A 83 -3.59 -9.77 21.50
C GLY A 83 -2.63 -8.66 21.93
N PHE A 84 -2.98 -7.94 22.99
CA PHE A 84 -2.09 -6.90 23.56
C PHE A 84 -0.83 -7.51 24.15
N ALA A 85 -0.93 -8.54 24.98
CA ALA A 85 0.23 -9.22 25.58
C ALA A 85 1.14 -9.81 24.49
N LEU A 86 0.55 -10.35 23.43
CA LEU A 86 1.28 -10.86 22.29
C LEU A 86 2.00 -9.75 21.54
N LEU A 87 1.31 -8.65 21.25
CA LEU A 87 1.88 -7.51 20.53
C LEU A 87 3.05 -6.88 21.30
N GLU A 88 2.93 -6.72 22.61
CA GLU A 88 4.02 -6.27 23.50
C GLU A 88 5.23 -7.21 23.43
N THR A 89 4.99 -8.52 23.53
CA THR A 89 6.04 -9.53 23.46
C THR A 89 6.77 -9.49 22.11
N LEU A 90 6.03 -9.40 21.01
CA LEU A 90 6.59 -9.35 19.66
C LEU A 90 7.36 -8.06 19.41
N SER A 91 6.82 -6.93 19.86
CA SER A 91 7.46 -5.61 19.76
C SER A 91 8.79 -5.55 20.51
N ALA A 92 8.81 -6.08 21.75
CA ALA A 92 10.03 -6.17 22.53
C ALA A 92 11.08 -7.07 21.86
N ARG A 93 10.67 -8.22 21.29
CA ARG A 93 11.58 -9.12 20.57
C ARG A 93 12.12 -8.49 19.28
N ALA A 94 11.32 -7.68 18.59
CA ALA A 94 11.73 -6.97 17.38
C ALA A 94 12.57 -5.73 17.68
N GLY A 95 12.73 -5.36 18.96
CA GLY A 95 13.50 -4.17 19.36
C GLY A 95 12.83 -2.86 19.01
N LEU A 96 11.50 -2.84 18.90
CA LEU A 96 10.76 -1.61 18.64
C LEU A 96 10.86 -0.66 19.86
N PRO A 97 11.07 0.65 19.65
CA PRO A 97 11.16 1.63 20.72
C PRO A 97 9.81 1.85 21.41
N ARG A 98 8.72 1.54 20.74
CA ARG A 98 7.34 1.66 21.24
C ARG A 98 6.49 0.51 20.71
N CYS A 99 5.58 0.00 21.55
CA CYS A 99 4.58 -0.96 21.12
C CYS A 99 3.56 -0.25 20.20
N PRO A 100 3.24 -0.80 19.02
CA PRO A 100 2.22 -0.25 18.13
C PRO A 100 0.84 -0.21 18.78
N GLU A 101 0.01 0.74 18.37
CA GLU A 101 -1.41 0.72 18.72
C GLU A 101 -2.12 -0.39 17.95
N LEU A 102 -3.09 -1.03 18.58
CA LEU A 102 -3.90 -2.07 17.96
C LEU A 102 -5.27 -1.50 17.55
N TRP A 103 -5.64 -1.72 16.30
CA TRP A 103 -6.89 -1.21 15.74
C TRP A 103 -7.70 -2.32 15.07
N TYR A 104 -9.01 -2.27 15.24
CA TYR A 104 -9.97 -3.17 14.59
C TYR A 104 -10.58 -2.51 13.36
N VAL A 105 -10.68 -3.27 12.26
CA VAL A 105 -11.33 -2.85 11.01
C VAL A 105 -12.58 -3.69 10.78
N PRO A 106 -13.78 -3.08 10.65
CA PRO A 106 -15.03 -3.81 10.42
C PRO A 106 -15.15 -4.25 8.95
N SER A 107 -14.25 -5.12 8.52
CA SER A 107 -14.22 -5.68 7.17
C SER A 107 -14.28 -7.21 7.24
N GLN A 108 -15.14 -7.80 6.39
CA GLN A 108 -15.25 -9.26 6.24
C GLN A 108 -14.05 -9.87 5.51
N LEU A 109 -13.31 -9.07 4.74
CA LEU A 109 -12.10 -9.53 4.06
C LEU A 109 -11.00 -9.75 5.09
N PRO A 110 -10.42 -10.98 5.16
CA PRO A 110 -9.34 -11.28 6.08
C PRO A 110 -8.10 -10.45 5.69
N ASN A 111 -7.74 -9.50 6.54
CA ASN A 111 -6.57 -8.66 6.31
C ASN A 111 -6.00 -8.13 7.62
N ALA A 112 -4.67 -7.99 7.68
CA ALA A 112 -3.98 -7.16 8.65
C ALA A 112 -3.00 -6.27 7.91
N PHE A 113 -2.69 -5.12 8.47
CA PHE A 113 -1.68 -4.21 7.94
C PHE A 113 -1.17 -3.27 9.01
N ALA A 114 0.08 -2.88 8.87
CA ALA A 114 0.70 -1.88 9.72
C ALA A 114 0.84 -0.54 9.00
N MET A 115 0.86 0.55 9.75
CA MET A 115 1.12 1.92 9.28
C MET A 115 2.00 2.66 10.26
N GLY A 116 2.72 3.67 9.75
CA GLY A 116 3.55 4.55 10.58
C GLY A 116 5.03 4.21 10.51
N ASN A 117 5.72 4.46 11.60
CA ASN A 117 7.15 4.22 11.76
C ASN A 117 7.42 3.54 13.12
N PRO A 118 8.63 3.06 13.42
CA PRO A 118 8.90 2.37 14.68
C PRO A 118 8.59 3.17 15.96
N GLU A 119 8.64 4.49 15.86
CA GLU A 119 8.37 5.42 16.96
C GLU A 119 6.87 5.70 17.15
N ASP A 120 6.10 5.60 16.05
CA ASP A 120 4.64 5.85 16.05
C ASP A 120 3.96 4.99 14.97
N SER A 121 3.53 3.81 15.36
CA SER A 121 2.93 2.82 14.47
C SER A 121 1.62 2.27 15.00
N VAL A 122 0.81 1.77 14.07
CA VAL A 122 -0.43 1.07 14.36
C VAL A 122 -0.47 -0.25 13.60
N VAL A 123 -1.10 -1.25 14.18
CA VAL A 123 -1.44 -2.52 13.52
C VAL A 123 -2.95 -2.63 13.48
N CYS A 124 -3.47 -2.78 12.27
CA CYS A 124 -4.90 -2.95 12.01
C CYS A 124 -5.21 -4.41 11.73
N VAL A 125 -6.27 -4.93 12.33
CA VAL A 125 -6.74 -6.31 12.14
C VAL A 125 -8.22 -6.29 11.78
N SER A 126 -8.60 -6.98 10.70
CA SER A 126 -9.98 -7.03 10.23
C SER A 126 -10.83 -8.05 10.99
N ASP A 127 -12.17 -7.83 11.00
CA ASP A 127 -13.13 -8.79 11.53
C ASP A 127 -13.02 -10.17 10.87
N GLY A 128 -12.82 -10.18 9.54
CA GLY A 128 -12.63 -11.42 8.79
C GLY A 128 -11.42 -12.23 9.25
N LEU A 129 -10.35 -11.57 9.66
CA LEU A 129 -9.16 -12.25 10.17
C LEU A 129 -9.41 -12.86 11.56
N PHE A 130 -10.11 -12.13 12.46
CA PHE A 130 -10.50 -12.65 13.76
C PHE A 130 -11.40 -13.91 13.68
N ARG A 131 -12.24 -14.00 12.64
CA ARG A 131 -13.11 -15.15 12.42
C ARG A 131 -12.43 -16.34 11.79
N LEU A 132 -11.38 -16.08 11.00
CA LEU A 132 -10.72 -17.10 10.19
C LEU A 132 -9.58 -17.78 10.91
N LEU A 133 -8.79 -17.04 11.70
CA LEU A 133 -7.53 -17.51 12.23
C LEU A 133 -7.63 -17.99 13.67
N SER A 134 -6.94 -19.08 13.95
CA SER A 134 -6.64 -19.50 15.32
C SER A 134 -5.68 -18.51 16.01
N PRO A 135 -5.61 -18.50 17.35
CA PRO A 135 -4.66 -17.63 18.07
C PRO A 135 -3.21 -17.79 17.63
N ARG A 136 -2.79 -18.99 17.26
CA ARG A 136 -1.42 -19.27 16.79
C ARG A 136 -1.15 -18.66 15.41
N GLU A 137 -2.10 -18.76 14.50
CA GLU A 137 -2.00 -18.15 13.17
C GLU A 137 -2.04 -16.63 13.25
N MET A 138 -2.90 -16.08 14.11
CA MET A 138 -2.95 -14.64 14.38
C MET A 138 -1.60 -14.14 14.93
N ALA A 139 -0.94 -14.93 15.80
CA ALA A 139 0.40 -14.60 16.27
C ALA A 139 1.42 -14.50 15.12
N GLY A 140 1.32 -15.39 14.14
CA GLY A 140 2.15 -15.36 12.93
C GLY A 140 1.92 -14.08 12.11
N VAL A 141 0.66 -13.69 11.92
CA VAL A 141 0.29 -12.45 11.21
C VAL A 141 0.81 -11.21 11.95
N LEU A 142 0.56 -11.12 13.25
CA LEU A 142 1.06 -9.98 14.04
C LEU A 142 2.60 -9.91 14.04
N ALA A 143 3.29 -11.05 14.10
CA ALA A 143 4.75 -11.09 14.00
C ALA A 143 5.24 -10.58 12.64
N HIS A 144 4.53 -10.89 11.56
CA HIS A 144 4.81 -10.41 10.22
C HIS A 144 4.68 -8.89 10.13
N GLU A 145 3.57 -8.33 10.62
CA GLU A 145 3.36 -6.87 10.63
C GLU A 145 4.41 -6.13 11.48
N ILE A 146 4.76 -6.68 12.64
CA ILE A 146 5.82 -6.14 13.51
C ILE A 146 7.18 -6.16 12.79
N ALA A 147 7.47 -7.20 12.01
CA ALA A 147 8.71 -7.27 11.25
C ALA A 147 8.80 -6.14 10.22
N HIS A 148 7.70 -5.81 9.53
CA HIS A 148 7.64 -4.70 8.59
C HIS A 148 7.89 -3.35 9.27
N ILE A 149 7.31 -3.12 10.46
CA ILE A 149 7.60 -1.91 11.25
C ILE A 149 9.10 -1.85 11.61
N ALA A 150 9.66 -2.94 12.11
CA ALA A 150 11.06 -3.00 12.52
C ALA A 150 12.04 -2.78 11.36
N HIS A 151 11.73 -3.29 10.16
CA HIS A 151 12.53 -3.09 8.96
C HIS A 151 12.34 -1.74 8.29
N ARG A 152 11.39 -0.92 8.74
CA ARG A 152 11.07 0.41 8.19
C ARG A 152 10.68 0.37 6.70
N ASP A 153 10.01 -0.69 6.26
CA ASP A 153 9.61 -0.89 4.86
C ASP A 153 8.13 -0.56 4.59
N LEU A 154 7.38 -0.15 5.61
CA LEU A 154 5.97 0.24 5.52
C LEU A 154 5.72 1.32 4.46
N TRP A 155 6.66 2.29 4.30
CA TRP A 155 6.54 3.30 3.26
C TRP A 155 6.58 2.68 1.86
N LEU A 156 7.47 1.73 1.62
CA LEU A 156 7.59 1.04 0.34
C LEU A 156 6.37 0.18 0.05
N MET A 157 5.83 -0.51 1.05
CA MET A 157 4.60 -1.30 0.93
C MET A 157 3.39 -0.40 0.64
N GLY A 158 3.26 0.72 1.36
CA GLY A 158 2.21 1.71 1.11
C GLY A 158 2.29 2.32 -0.29
N LEU A 159 3.51 2.57 -0.79
CA LEU A 159 3.74 3.02 -2.16
C LEU A 159 3.27 1.96 -3.16
N ALA A 160 3.68 0.69 -3.00
CA ALA A 160 3.30 -0.41 -3.87
C ALA A 160 1.78 -0.63 -3.91
N ASP A 161 1.10 -0.58 -2.76
CA ASP A 161 -0.37 -0.69 -2.68
C ASP A 161 -1.06 0.49 -3.40
N THR A 162 -0.57 1.71 -3.18
CA THR A 162 -1.10 2.91 -3.85
C THR A 162 -0.94 2.82 -5.36
N MET A 163 0.21 2.35 -5.84
CA MET A 163 0.47 2.14 -7.26
C MET A 163 -0.47 1.08 -7.85
N SER A 164 -0.66 -0.03 -7.16
CA SER A 164 -1.57 -1.10 -7.58
C SER A 164 -3.01 -0.58 -7.72
N ARG A 165 -3.47 0.21 -6.76
CA ARG A 165 -4.81 0.86 -6.81
C ARG A 165 -4.91 1.86 -7.95
N ALA A 166 -3.88 2.69 -8.17
CA ALA A 166 -3.87 3.66 -9.27
C ALA A 166 -3.93 2.98 -10.64
N VAL A 167 -3.15 1.91 -10.84
CA VAL A 167 -3.18 1.11 -12.08
C VAL A 167 -4.55 0.43 -12.27
N SER A 168 -5.12 -0.14 -11.21
CA SER A 168 -6.44 -0.77 -11.25
C SER A 168 -7.53 0.24 -11.61
N LEU A 169 -7.50 1.43 -11.01
CA LEU A 169 -8.45 2.50 -11.31
C LEU A 169 -8.30 2.97 -12.76
N ALA A 170 -7.07 3.20 -13.22
CA ALA A 170 -6.81 3.60 -14.62
C ALA A 170 -7.30 2.55 -15.61
N SER A 171 -7.05 1.27 -15.31
CA SER A 171 -7.55 0.15 -16.14
C SER A 171 -9.07 0.12 -16.19
N TRP A 172 -9.73 0.27 -15.05
CA TRP A 172 -11.20 0.30 -14.99
C TRP A 172 -11.79 1.48 -15.75
N LEU A 173 -11.23 2.68 -15.61
CA LEU A 173 -11.63 3.86 -16.37
C LEU A 173 -11.40 3.67 -17.88
N GLY A 174 -10.26 3.09 -18.26
CA GLY A 174 -9.96 2.76 -19.64
C GLY A 174 -10.98 1.80 -20.26
N GLN A 175 -11.38 0.77 -19.50
CA GLN A 175 -12.43 -0.18 -19.93
C GLN A 175 -13.79 0.51 -20.12
N ILE A 176 -14.20 1.37 -19.18
CA ILE A 176 -15.45 2.14 -19.31
C ILE A 176 -15.42 3.01 -20.56
N LEU A 177 -14.32 3.76 -20.76
CA LEU A 177 -14.17 4.62 -21.93
C LEU A 177 -14.20 3.81 -23.24
N LEU A 178 -13.55 2.66 -23.27
CA LEU A 178 -13.58 1.77 -24.42
C LEU A 178 -15.02 1.29 -24.74
N PHE A 179 -15.73 0.78 -23.72
CA PHE A 179 -17.11 0.32 -23.91
C PHE A 179 -18.06 1.47 -24.28
N ALA A 180 -17.92 2.65 -23.68
CA ALA A 180 -18.74 3.82 -24.02
C ALA A 180 -18.51 4.31 -25.45
N ASN A 181 -17.29 4.18 -25.99
CA ASN A 181 -16.95 4.59 -27.35
C ASN A 181 -17.07 3.46 -28.39
N LEU A 182 -17.28 2.21 -27.97
CA LEU A 182 -17.35 1.06 -28.88
C LEU A 182 -18.36 1.24 -30.03
N PRO A 183 -19.57 1.78 -29.81
CA PRO A 183 -20.51 2.03 -30.91
C PRO A 183 -20.00 3.03 -31.95
N LEU A 184 -19.28 4.09 -31.47
CA LEU A 184 -18.71 5.12 -32.34
C LEU A 184 -17.51 4.61 -33.12
N ILE A 185 -16.70 3.73 -32.51
CA ILE A 185 -15.57 3.06 -33.16
C ILE A 185 -16.08 2.12 -34.23
N VAL A 186 -17.10 1.32 -33.93
CA VAL A 186 -17.73 0.38 -34.91
C VAL A 186 -18.42 1.12 -36.07
N ALA A 187 -19.03 2.28 -35.79
CA ALA A 187 -19.64 3.14 -36.81
C ALA A 187 -18.60 3.93 -37.64
N GLY A 188 -17.30 3.80 -37.36
CA GLY A 188 -16.26 4.56 -38.06
C GLY A 188 -16.25 6.06 -37.75
N ALA A 189 -17.03 6.50 -36.76
CA ALA A 189 -17.12 7.92 -36.36
C ALA A 189 -15.91 8.41 -35.55
N VAL A 190 -15.09 7.48 -35.03
CA VAL A 190 -13.83 7.76 -34.32
C VAL A 190 -12.72 6.95 -34.98
N THR A 191 -11.80 7.65 -35.63
CA THR A 191 -10.56 7.04 -36.14
C THR A 191 -9.52 7.05 -35.04
N LEU A 192 -9.04 5.88 -34.63
CA LEU A 192 -7.90 5.78 -33.74
C LEU A 192 -6.64 6.18 -34.54
N PRO A 193 -5.86 7.17 -34.10
CA PRO A 193 -4.75 7.73 -34.89
C PRO A 193 -3.64 6.72 -35.25
N TRP A 194 -3.64 5.52 -34.68
CA TRP A 194 -2.69 4.43 -34.94
C TRP A 194 -3.25 3.30 -35.83
N ILE A 195 -4.48 3.42 -36.35
CA ILE A 195 -5.08 2.43 -37.29
C ILE A 195 -5.11 2.98 -38.74
N ALA A 196 -4.64 4.21 -38.91
CA ALA A 196 -4.54 4.84 -40.23
C ALA A 196 -3.18 4.60 -40.90
#